data_5d9e7f94c2e1395d0c0255675b008d34
#
_entry.id   5d9e7f94c2e1395d0c0255675b008d34
#
_cell.length_a   1.000
_cell.length_b   1.000
_cell.length_c   1.000
_cell.angle_alpha   90.00
_cell.angle_beta   90.00
_cell.angle_gamma   90.00
#
_symmetry.space_group_name_H-M   'P 1'
#
loop_
_entity.id
_entity.type
_entity.pdbx_description
1 polymer ?
#
loop_
_entity_poly.entity_id
_entity_poly.type
_entity_poly.pdbx_seq_one_letter_code
_entity_poly.pdbx_strand_id
1 'polypeptide(L)'
;MIATKDIRIEKDFLGEKEVPSVAYYGVQTLRAVENFPITGYRIHPSLITAMAIVKKAAALANMDTGYLAKDIGHEIAEAAQEIVDGKFHDQFIVDPIQGGAGTSINMNTNEVIANRALERMGYEKGEYAKISPNTHVNMAQSTNDAFPTGIHIATLMMLEELLITMEELHAAFRAKAKEFDHVIKMGRTHLQDAVPIRLGQEFEAYSRVLERDIKRIKQSRQHLYEVNMGATAVGTGLNANPMYIEQVVKHLRTFSGFPLVGAEHLVDATQNTDAYTEVSAALKVCMMNMSKIANDLRIMASGPRVGLAEIQLPARQPGSSIMPGKVNPVMAEVINQVAFQVIGNDHTICLASEAGQLELNVMEPVLVFNLIQSISIMNNGFRVFREYCIKGITANEELLKQYVEKSVGIITAVNPHIGYEAASRIAREAIETGKSVRELCLEHGVLTEEELDIILDPFEMTHPEIAGASLLKNKKM
;
A
#
# COMPACT_ATOMS: atom_id res chain seq x y z
N MET A 1 16.01 46.17 -16.38
CA MET A 1 17.08 45.32 -16.89
C MET A 1 16.58 43.89 -16.76
N ILE A 2 16.22 43.26 -17.88
CA ILE A 2 15.92 41.83 -17.93
C ILE A 2 17.25 41.14 -17.64
N ALA A 3 17.35 40.43 -16.51
CA ALA A 3 18.50 39.62 -16.20
C ALA A 3 18.71 38.66 -17.36
N THR A 4 19.84 38.75 -18.05
CA THR A 4 20.29 37.72 -19.01
C THR A 4 20.24 36.40 -18.24
N LYS A 5 19.37 35.48 -18.64
CA LYS A 5 19.35 34.13 -18.08
C LYS A 5 20.76 33.58 -18.32
N ASP A 6 21.45 33.30 -17.23
CA ASP A 6 22.75 32.65 -17.31
C ASP A 6 22.55 31.24 -17.82
N ILE A 7 22.99 30.99 -19.07
CA ILE A 7 22.79 29.72 -19.80
C ILE A 7 24.14 29.12 -20.16
N ARG A 8 24.19 27.79 -20.26
CA ARG A 8 25.25 27.04 -20.88
C ARG A 8 24.71 26.29 -22.12
N ILE A 9 25.52 26.09 -23.09
CA ILE A 9 25.19 25.30 -24.31
C ILE A 9 25.63 23.86 -24.07
N GLU A 10 24.71 22.94 -24.15
CA GLU A 10 25.00 21.51 -24.16
C GLU A 10 24.61 20.91 -25.52
N LYS A 11 25.23 19.79 -25.85
CA LYS A 11 25.03 19.13 -27.16
C LYS A 11 24.86 17.63 -26.96
N ASP A 12 23.88 17.07 -27.68
CA ASP A 12 23.74 15.64 -27.92
C ASP A 12 23.74 15.34 -29.43
N PHE A 13 23.44 14.13 -29.83
CA PHE A 13 23.48 13.76 -31.26
C PHE A 13 22.35 14.46 -32.07
N LEU A 14 21.33 15.00 -31.44
CA LEU A 14 20.25 15.76 -32.07
C LEU A 14 20.57 17.25 -32.20
N GLY A 15 21.70 17.73 -31.65
CA GLY A 15 22.15 19.10 -31.75
C GLY A 15 22.27 19.82 -30.42
N GLU A 16 22.48 21.11 -30.48
CA GLU A 16 22.71 21.98 -29.33
C GLU A 16 21.40 22.43 -28.66
N LYS A 17 21.49 22.72 -27.35
CA LYS A 17 20.37 23.23 -26.55
C LYS A 17 20.89 24.15 -25.44
N GLU A 18 20.11 25.19 -25.13
CA GLU A 18 20.34 26.09 -24.01
C GLU A 18 19.87 25.43 -22.72
N VAL A 19 20.74 25.30 -21.73
CA VAL A 19 20.47 24.78 -20.39
C VAL A 19 20.74 25.88 -19.37
N PRO A 20 19.89 26.12 -18.36
CA PRO A 20 20.19 27.06 -17.30
C PRO A 20 21.52 26.71 -16.62
N SER A 21 22.45 27.68 -16.45
CA SER A 21 23.77 27.41 -15.88
C SER A 21 23.72 26.85 -14.46
N VAL A 22 22.68 27.23 -13.68
CA VAL A 22 22.48 26.74 -12.31
C VAL A 22 21.99 25.29 -12.24
N ALA A 23 21.35 24.76 -13.32
CA ALA A 23 20.75 23.43 -13.32
C ALA A 23 21.80 22.32 -13.30
N TYR A 24 21.51 21.22 -12.60
CA TYR A 24 22.32 19.98 -12.67
C TYR A 24 21.81 19.01 -13.72
N TYR A 25 20.56 19.11 -14.16
CA TYR A 25 20.08 18.38 -15.34
C TYR A 25 20.69 18.98 -16.63
N GLY A 26 20.63 18.23 -17.72
CA GLY A 26 21.23 18.63 -18.98
C GLY A 26 20.28 18.59 -20.17
N VAL A 27 20.88 18.52 -21.38
CA VAL A 27 20.18 18.60 -22.67
C VAL A 27 19.13 17.48 -22.86
N GLN A 28 19.42 16.24 -22.45
CA GLN A 28 18.49 15.12 -22.66
C GLN A 28 17.28 15.23 -21.75
N THR A 29 17.47 15.67 -20.50
CA THR A 29 16.36 15.99 -19.58
C THR A 29 15.46 17.08 -20.14
N LEU A 30 16.00 18.16 -20.68
CA LEU A 30 15.19 19.24 -21.27
C LEU A 30 14.38 18.76 -22.48
N ARG A 31 14.95 17.90 -23.34
CA ARG A 31 14.18 17.31 -24.44
C ARG A 31 13.04 16.46 -23.92
N ALA A 32 13.27 15.69 -22.86
CA ALA A 32 12.22 14.87 -22.24
C ALA A 32 11.08 15.73 -21.67
N VAL A 33 11.40 16.82 -21.01
CA VAL A 33 10.40 17.77 -20.46
C VAL A 33 9.55 18.40 -21.57
N GLU A 34 10.18 18.73 -22.70
CA GLU A 34 9.45 19.26 -23.86
C GLU A 34 8.58 18.20 -24.55
N ASN A 35 9.07 16.96 -24.63
CA ASN A 35 8.36 15.87 -25.30
C ASN A 35 7.18 15.32 -24.49
N PHE A 36 7.28 15.32 -23.16
CA PHE A 36 6.33 14.62 -22.30
C PHE A 36 5.74 15.51 -21.19
N PRO A 37 5.03 16.62 -21.51
CA PRO A 37 4.28 17.38 -20.51
C PRO A 37 2.91 16.71 -20.26
N ILE A 38 2.88 15.53 -19.65
CA ILE A 38 1.70 14.65 -19.60
C ILE A 38 0.89 14.84 -18.33
N THR A 39 1.50 14.61 -17.16
CA THR A 39 0.79 14.65 -15.87
C THR A 39 1.04 15.93 -15.09
N GLY A 40 2.18 16.55 -15.28
CA GLY A 40 2.69 17.65 -14.45
C GLY A 40 3.19 17.20 -13.08
N TYR A 41 3.20 15.91 -12.78
CA TYR A 41 3.77 15.39 -11.54
C TYR A 41 5.29 15.31 -11.63
N ARG A 42 5.91 15.21 -10.46
CA ARG A 42 7.34 14.95 -10.31
C ARG A 42 7.60 13.48 -10.04
N ILE A 43 8.84 13.05 -10.33
CA ILE A 43 9.30 11.72 -9.95
C ILE A 43 9.27 11.59 -8.43
N HIS A 44 8.77 10.45 -7.96
CA HIS A 44 8.69 10.19 -6.51
C HIS A 44 10.09 10.11 -5.88
N PRO A 45 10.30 10.70 -4.69
CA PRO A 45 11.61 10.71 -4.03
C PRO A 45 12.23 9.33 -3.87
N SER A 46 11.45 8.30 -3.54
CA SER A 46 11.96 6.93 -3.42
C SER A 46 12.55 6.39 -4.73
N LEU A 47 11.98 6.72 -5.88
CA LEU A 47 12.53 6.32 -7.18
C LEU A 47 13.82 7.08 -7.50
N ILE A 48 13.88 8.38 -7.16
CA ILE A 48 15.09 9.19 -7.31
C ILE A 48 16.24 8.59 -6.48
N THR A 49 15.96 8.31 -5.20
CA THR A 49 16.91 7.67 -4.29
C THR A 49 17.38 6.31 -4.81
N ALA A 50 16.47 5.47 -5.28
CA ALA A 50 16.78 4.16 -5.80
C ALA A 50 17.65 4.23 -7.08
N MET A 51 17.34 5.13 -8.00
CA MET A 51 18.17 5.36 -9.19
C MET A 51 19.59 5.84 -8.82
N ALA A 52 19.71 6.71 -7.82
CA ALA A 52 21.02 7.15 -7.32
C ALA A 52 21.80 5.98 -6.69
N ILE A 53 21.15 5.08 -5.94
CA ILE A 53 21.77 3.84 -5.43
C ILE A 53 22.30 2.98 -6.58
N VAL A 54 21.52 2.81 -7.65
CA VAL A 54 21.94 2.05 -8.84
C VAL A 54 23.20 2.68 -9.46
N LYS A 55 23.23 3.99 -9.63
CA LYS A 55 24.40 4.68 -10.22
C LYS A 55 25.63 4.63 -9.33
N LYS A 56 25.47 4.77 -8.02
CA LYS A 56 26.54 4.59 -7.05
C LYS A 56 27.14 3.19 -7.12
N ALA A 57 26.29 2.17 -7.09
CA ALA A 57 26.71 0.77 -7.20
C ALA A 57 27.45 0.47 -8.51
N ALA A 58 26.92 0.99 -9.63
CA ALA A 58 27.54 0.83 -10.95
C ALA A 58 28.91 1.51 -11.06
N ALA A 59 29.06 2.72 -10.52
CA ALA A 59 30.34 3.42 -10.52
C ALA A 59 31.42 2.63 -9.77
N LEU A 60 31.10 2.13 -8.56
CA LEU A 60 32.03 1.34 -7.76
C LEU A 60 32.38 0.01 -8.44
N ALA A 61 31.39 -0.69 -9.01
CA ALA A 61 31.64 -1.94 -9.74
C ALA A 61 32.53 -1.73 -10.98
N ASN A 62 32.37 -0.61 -11.71
CA ASN A 62 33.23 -0.26 -12.82
C ASN A 62 34.66 0.12 -12.35
N MET A 63 34.82 0.71 -11.17
CA MET A 63 36.12 0.91 -10.55
C MET A 63 36.79 -0.41 -10.16
N ASP A 64 36.04 -1.33 -9.59
CA ASP A 64 36.54 -2.66 -9.18
C ASP A 64 37.06 -3.48 -10.37
N THR A 65 36.44 -3.31 -11.53
CA THR A 65 36.89 -3.94 -12.78
C THR A 65 38.02 -3.18 -13.51
N GLY A 66 38.34 -1.97 -13.06
CA GLY A 66 39.40 -1.13 -13.66
C GLY A 66 38.98 -0.40 -14.93
N TYR A 67 37.73 -0.46 -15.36
CA TYR A 67 37.22 0.24 -16.56
C TYR A 67 36.92 1.72 -16.32
N LEU A 68 36.57 2.09 -15.06
CA LEU A 68 36.39 3.47 -14.64
C LEU A 68 37.55 3.95 -13.79
N ALA A 69 38.16 5.09 -14.17
CA ALA A 69 39.22 5.71 -13.39
C ALA A 69 38.75 6.01 -11.96
N LYS A 70 39.61 5.73 -10.99
CA LYS A 70 39.22 5.78 -9.55
C LYS A 70 38.80 7.17 -9.08
N ASP A 71 39.46 8.21 -9.55
CA ASP A 71 39.13 9.61 -9.24
C ASP A 71 37.75 9.99 -9.76
N ILE A 72 37.44 9.67 -11.03
CA ILE A 72 36.13 9.91 -11.65
C ILE A 72 35.05 9.07 -10.96
N GLY A 73 35.30 7.77 -10.78
CA GLY A 73 34.33 6.86 -10.18
C GLY A 73 33.98 7.21 -8.73
N HIS A 74 34.97 7.69 -7.95
CA HIS A 74 34.75 8.17 -6.60
C HIS A 74 33.81 9.38 -6.58
N GLU A 75 34.08 10.38 -7.43
CA GLU A 75 33.24 11.60 -7.47
C GLU A 75 31.82 11.33 -8.00
N ILE A 76 31.65 10.36 -8.91
CA ILE A 76 30.33 9.89 -9.33
C ILE A 76 29.59 9.22 -8.16
N ALA A 77 30.27 8.35 -7.39
CA ALA A 77 29.67 7.67 -6.24
C ALA A 77 29.29 8.64 -5.12
N GLU A 78 30.11 9.66 -4.85
CA GLU A 78 29.82 10.71 -3.87
C GLU A 78 28.68 11.62 -4.32
N ALA A 79 28.64 12.03 -5.61
CA ALA A 79 27.53 12.80 -6.15
C ALA A 79 26.20 12.02 -6.08
N ALA A 80 26.24 10.71 -6.35
CA ALA A 80 25.07 9.84 -6.18
C ALA A 80 24.67 9.74 -4.71
N GLN A 81 25.63 9.65 -3.77
CA GLN A 81 25.33 9.63 -2.34
C GLN A 81 24.61 10.91 -1.86
N GLU A 82 25.01 12.07 -2.36
CA GLU A 82 24.31 13.33 -2.01
C GLU A 82 22.84 13.30 -2.45
N ILE A 83 22.50 12.63 -3.56
CA ILE A 83 21.11 12.44 -3.99
C ILE A 83 20.40 11.42 -3.08
N VAL A 84 21.06 10.33 -2.68
CA VAL A 84 20.52 9.36 -1.69
C VAL A 84 20.19 10.08 -0.38
N ASP A 85 21.01 11.03 0.03
CA ASP A 85 20.82 11.86 1.24
C ASP A 85 19.72 12.94 1.07
N GLY A 86 19.00 12.94 -0.04
CA GLY A 86 17.86 13.83 -0.31
C GLY A 86 18.22 15.18 -0.94
N LYS A 87 19.48 15.41 -1.36
CA LYS A 87 19.87 16.63 -2.08
C LYS A 87 19.50 16.51 -3.57
N PHE A 88 19.29 17.66 -4.21
CA PHE A 88 19.05 17.79 -5.66
C PHE A 88 17.79 17.09 -6.20
N HIS A 89 16.84 16.65 -5.37
CA HIS A 89 15.60 16.04 -5.84
C HIS A 89 14.75 16.99 -6.69
N ASP A 90 14.88 18.30 -6.49
CA ASP A 90 14.26 19.36 -7.29
C ASP A 90 14.78 19.39 -8.75
N GLN A 91 15.94 18.75 -9.02
CA GLN A 91 16.56 18.66 -10.35
C GLN A 91 15.99 17.51 -11.21
N PHE A 92 15.14 16.67 -10.63
CA PHE A 92 14.45 15.59 -11.35
C PHE A 92 13.11 16.11 -11.88
N ILE A 93 13.17 16.71 -13.07
CA ILE A 93 12.07 17.52 -13.61
C ILE A 93 11.24 16.82 -14.70
N VAL A 94 11.60 15.60 -15.11
CA VAL A 94 10.87 14.83 -16.11
C VAL A 94 9.52 14.34 -15.56
N ASP A 95 8.52 14.21 -16.43
CA ASP A 95 7.23 13.65 -16.08
C ASP A 95 7.34 12.13 -15.82
N PRO A 96 6.64 11.56 -14.85
CA PRO A 96 6.66 10.13 -14.59
C PRO A 96 6.04 9.27 -15.71
N ILE A 97 5.12 9.82 -16.51
CA ILE A 97 4.57 9.15 -17.69
C ILE A 97 5.29 9.63 -18.95
N GLN A 98 6.09 8.75 -19.53
CA GLN A 98 6.99 9.08 -20.62
C GLN A 98 7.19 7.88 -21.54
N GLY A 99 7.42 8.12 -22.82
CA GLY A 99 7.88 7.10 -23.77
C GLY A 99 9.36 6.80 -23.58
N GLY A 100 9.81 5.63 -24.07
CA GLY A 100 11.24 5.24 -24.04
C GLY A 100 11.66 4.39 -22.85
N ALA A 101 10.74 3.63 -22.24
CA ALA A 101 11.05 2.65 -21.21
C ALA A 101 11.77 3.21 -19.95
N GLY A 102 11.56 4.49 -19.63
CA GLY A 102 12.24 5.15 -18.51
C GLY A 102 13.57 5.82 -18.85
N THR A 103 13.95 5.90 -20.13
CA THR A 103 15.23 6.54 -20.56
C THR A 103 15.33 7.98 -20.07
N SER A 104 14.23 8.74 -20.05
CA SER A 104 14.26 10.12 -19.57
C SER A 104 14.60 10.21 -18.07
N ILE A 105 14.08 9.31 -17.24
CA ILE A 105 14.43 9.23 -15.81
C ILE A 105 15.88 8.80 -15.64
N ASN A 106 16.34 7.78 -16.39
CA ASN A 106 17.71 7.31 -16.35
C ASN A 106 18.69 8.43 -16.73
N MET A 107 18.42 9.15 -17.83
CA MET A 107 19.29 10.24 -18.28
C MET A 107 19.24 11.47 -17.37
N ASN A 108 18.08 11.81 -16.82
CA ASN A 108 18.00 12.87 -15.80
C ASN A 108 18.90 12.55 -14.59
N THR A 109 18.88 11.29 -14.14
CA THR A 109 19.78 10.83 -13.07
C THR A 109 21.25 10.93 -13.47
N ASN A 110 21.59 10.47 -14.69
CA ASN A 110 22.96 10.50 -15.20
C ASN A 110 23.50 11.94 -15.31
N GLU A 111 22.70 12.87 -15.84
CA GLU A 111 23.08 14.26 -16.03
C GLU A 111 23.27 14.99 -14.69
N VAL A 112 22.36 14.80 -13.73
CA VAL A 112 22.48 15.40 -12.40
C VAL A 112 23.74 14.89 -11.68
N ILE A 113 24.03 13.61 -11.73
CA ILE A 113 25.23 13.03 -11.12
C ILE A 113 26.49 13.53 -11.83
N ALA A 114 26.53 13.53 -13.17
CA ALA A 114 27.68 13.98 -13.93
C ALA A 114 28.02 15.45 -13.63
N ASN A 115 27.02 16.34 -13.66
CA ASN A 115 27.23 17.76 -13.38
C ASN A 115 27.64 18.01 -11.91
N ARG A 116 27.10 17.24 -10.96
CA ARG A 116 27.54 17.36 -9.57
C ARG A 116 28.97 16.85 -9.37
N ALA A 117 29.35 15.74 -10.02
CA ALA A 117 30.69 15.21 -9.97
C ALA A 117 31.71 16.17 -10.62
N LEU A 118 31.36 16.81 -11.75
CA LEU A 118 32.16 17.87 -12.39
C LEU A 118 32.43 19.02 -11.42
N GLU A 119 31.38 19.56 -10.78
CA GLU A 119 31.49 20.66 -9.83
C GLU A 119 32.37 20.27 -8.63
N ARG A 120 32.24 19.04 -8.10
CA ARG A 120 33.09 18.54 -6.98
C ARG A 120 34.58 18.46 -7.37
N MET A 121 34.88 18.22 -8.65
CA MET A 121 36.25 18.23 -9.17
C MET A 121 36.73 19.63 -9.59
N GLY A 122 35.93 20.68 -9.41
CA GLY A 122 36.28 22.05 -9.76
C GLY A 122 36.10 22.39 -11.24
N TYR A 123 35.35 21.59 -11.99
CA TYR A 123 35.00 21.85 -13.39
C TYR A 123 33.63 22.53 -13.50
N GLU A 124 33.38 23.15 -14.64
CA GLU A 124 32.05 23.71 -14.92
C GLU A 124 31.05 22.62 -15.32
N LYS A 125 29.77 22.85 -15.00
CA LYS A 125 28.68 21.97 -15.43
C LYS A 125 28.61 21.95 -16.95
N GLY A 126 28.44 20.76 -17.56
CA GLY A 126 28.43 20.57 -19.01
C GLY A 126 29.79 20.24 -19.59
N GLU A 127 30.90 20.27 -18.85
CA GLU A 127 32.22 19.82 -19.32
C GLU A 127 32.31 18.31 -19.47
N TYR A 128 31.42 17.72 -20.26
CA TYR A 128 31.22 16.25 -20.41
C TYR A 128 32.45 15.55 -21.07
N ALA A 129 33.42 16.29 -21.58
CA ALA A 129 34.71 15.73 -21.92
C ALA A 129 35.52 15.20 -20.74
N LYS A 130 35.20 15.68 -19.49
CA LYS A 130 35.82 15.24 -18.25
C LYS A 130 34.99 14.14 -17.60
N ILE A 131 33.71 14.40 -17.34
CA ILE A 131 32.76 13.41 -16.80
C ILE A 131 31.49 13.44 -17.64
N SER A 132 31.27 12.41 -18.42
CA SER A 132 30.10 12.27 -19.31
C SER A 132 28.98 11.49 -18.64
N PRO A 133 27.72 11.96 -18.74
CA PRO A 133 26.55 11.19 -18.31
C PRO A 133 26.47 9.81 -18.96
N ASN A 134 26.76 9.72 -20.24
CA ASN A 134 26.69 8.49 -21.06
C ASN A 134 27.90 7.59 -20.83
N THR A 135 29.14 8.15 -20.99
CA THR A 135 30.36 7.36 -21.01
C THR A 135 30.78 6.89 -19.61
N HIS A 136 30.62 7.73 -18.60
CA HIS A 136 31.11 7.45 -17.24
C HIS A 136 29.98 7.04 -16.29
N VAL A 137 28.94 7.86 -16.13
CA VAL A 137 27.85 7.56 -15.17
C VAL A 137 27.02 6.35 -15.61
N ASN A 138 26.76 6.22 -16.92
CA ASN A 138 26.00 5.11 -17.49
C ASN A 138 26.86 3.94 -17.99
N MET A 139 28.16 3.90 -17.63
CA MET A 139 29.11 2.85 -18.09
C MET A 139 28.58 1.45 -17.73
N ALA A 140 28.64 0.52 -18.71
CA ALA A 140 28.19 -0.87 -18.62
C ALA A 140 26.69 -1.02 -18.30
N GLN A 141 25.87 -0.02 -18.60
CA GLN A 141 24.44 0.00 -18.31
C GLN A 141 23.62 0.30 -19.57
N SER A 142 22.39 -0.16 -19.57
CA SER A 142 21.28 0.36 -20.37
C SER A 142 20.22 0.95 -19.42
N THR A 143 19.26 1.72 -19.94
CA THR A 143 18.02 2.00 -19.18
C THR A 143 17.32 0.70 -18.84
N ASN A 144 17.40 -0.29 -19.72
CA ASN A 144 16.66 -1.55 -19.66
C ASN A 144 17.07 -2.48 -18.50
N ASP A 145 18.21 -2.23 -17.86
CA ASP A 145 18.63 -2.91 -16.63
C ASP A 145 18.69 -1.98 -15.43
N ALA A 146 19.13 -0.73 -15.61
CA ALA A 146 19.26 0.22 -14.52
C ALA A 146 17.89 0.72 -13.98
N PHE A 147 16.94 0.99 -14.86
CA PHE A 147 15.63 1.51 -14.49
C PHE A 147 14.77 0.46 -13.76
N PRO A 148 14.54 -0.77 -14.26
CA PRO A 148 13.82 -1.79 -13.52
C PRO A 148 14.49 -2.14 -12.18
N THR A 149 15.82 -2.19 -12.12
CA THR A 149 16.54 -2.36 -10.84
C THR A 149 16.22 -1.23 -9.86
N GLY A 150 16.18 0.03 -10.34
CA GLY A 150 15.73 1.17 -9.56
C GLY A 150 14.27 1.04 -9.08
N ILE A 151 13.36 0.54 -9.92
CA ILE A 151 11.96 0.30 -9.57
C ILE A 151 11.86 -0.76 -8.46
N HIS A 152 12.59 -1.88 -8.56
CA HIS A 152 12.62 -2.92 -7.52
C HIS A 152 13.02 -2.33 -6.18
N ILE A 153 14.12 -1.58 -6.12
CA ILE A 153 14.63 -0.97 -4.88
C ILE A 153 13.63 0.05 -4.33
N ALA A 154 13.09 0.95 -5.16
CA ALA A 154 12.11 1.94 -4.73
C ALA A 154 10.85 1.29 -4.16
N THR A 155 10.34 0.25 -4.82
CA THR A 155 9.17 -0.50 -4.37
C THR A 155 9.44 -1.19 -3.04
N LEU A 156 10.58 -1.84 -2.87
CA LEU A 156 10.99 -2.48 -1.61
C LEU A 156 11.07 -1.47 -0.47
N MET A 157 11.69 -0.30 -0.67
CA MET A 157 11.77 0.76 0.33
C MET A 157 10.37 1.22 0.79
N MET A 158 9.48 1.45 -0.16
CA MET A 158 8.11 1.91 0.14
C MET A 158 7.25 0.81 0.79
N LEU A 159 7.45 -0.45 0.42
CA LEU A 159 6.77 -1.58 1.05
C LEU A 159 7.21 -1.79 2.51
N GLU A 160 8.48 -1.52 2.86
CA GLU A 160 8.92 -1.55 4.26
C GLU A 160 8.13 -0.54 5.11
N GLU A 161 8.00 0.70 4.65
CA GLU A 161 7.23 1.73 5.35
C GLU A 161 5.74 1.37 5.45
N LEU A 162 5.15 0.87 4.36
CA LEU A 162 3.76 0.42 4.35
C LEU A 162 3.53 -0.72 5.34
N LEU A 163 4.42 -1.71 5.38
CA LEU A 163 4.31 -2.85 6.29
C LEU A 163 4.36 -2.43 7.75
N ILE A 164 5.23 -1.47 8.11
CA ILE A 164 5.25 -0.89 9.46
C ILE A 164 3.89 -0.25 9.79
N THR A 165 3.36 0.57 8.91
CA THR A 165 2.05 1.22 9.09
C THR A 165 0.91 0.19 9.20
N MET A 166 0.96 -0.90 8.43
CA MET A 166 -0.02 -1.99 8.49
C MET A 166 0.05 -2.76 9.81
N GLU A 167 1.25 -3.05 10.33
CA GLU A 167 1.42 -3.69 11.65
C GLU A 167 0.86 -2.81 12.77
N GLU A 168 1.07 -1.50 12.71
CA GLU A 168 0.50 -0.56 13.66
C GLU A 168 -1.03 -0.48 13.58
N LEU A 169 -1.61 -0.51 12.37
CA LEU A 169 -3.05 -0.57 12.18
C LEU A 169 -3.63 -1.90 12.68
N HIS A 170 -2.96 -3.01 12.41
CA HIS A 170 -3.29 -4.33 12.95
C HIS A 170 -3.34 -4.33 14.48
N ALA A 171 -2.31 -3.75 15.13
CA ALA A 171 -2.28 -3.61 16.58
C ALA A 171 -3.45 -2.76 17.12
N ALA A 172 -3.85 -1.72 16.39
CA ALA A 172 -5.00 -0.89 16.77
C ALA A 172 -6.33 -1.66 16.70
N PHE A 173 -6.55 -2.48 15.65
CA PHE A 173 -7.71 -3.36 15.58
C PHE A 173 -7.73 -4.39 16.73
N ARG A 174 -6.59 -4.99 17.04
CA ARG A 174 -6.49 -5.92 18.18
C ARG A 174 -6.77 -5.25 19.52
N ALA A 175 -6.31 -4.03 19.71
CA ALA A 175 -6.62 -3.27 20.92
C ALA A 175 -8.14 -3.04 21.06
N LYS A 176 -8.81 -2.66 19.97
CA LYS A 176 -10.28 -2.51 19.94
C LYS A 176 -11.02 -3.83 20.12
N ALA A 177 -10.53 -4.92 19.55
CA ALA A 177 -11.07 -6.25 19.77
C ALA A 177 -11.10 -6.61 21.27
N LYS A 178 -10.00 -6.33 21.98
CA LYS A 178 -9.91 -6.55 23.42
C LYS A 178 -10.80 -5.58 24.23
N GLU A 179 -10.82 -4.29 23.83
CA GLU A 179 -11.64 -3.25 24.49
C GLU A 179 -13.12 -3.60 24.43
N PHE A 180 -13.61 -4.11 23.28
CA PHE A 180 -15.02 -4.41 23.06
C PHE A 180 -15.40 -5.88 23.28
N ASP A 181 -14.54 -6.69 23.88
CA ASP A 181 -14.82 -8.12 24.05
C ASP A 181 -16.00 -8.42 24.98
N HIS A 182 -16.32 -7.49 25.87
CA HIS A 182 -17.48 -7.57 26.76
C HIS A 182 -18.77 -7.00 26.15
N VAL A 183 -18.69 -6.34 25.00
CA VAL A 183 -19.84 -5.65 24.39
C VAL A 183 -20.61 -6.62 23.51
N ILE A 184 -21.83 -6.97 23.94
CA ILE A 184 -22.73 -7.81 23.17
C ILE A 184 -23.54 -6.98 22.17
N LYS A 185 -23.74 -7.51 20.97
CA LYS A 185 -24.59 -6.90 19.94
C LYS A 185 -25.34 -7.96 19.13
N MET A 186 -26.34 -7.53 18.37
CA MET A 186 -26.97 -8.38 17.36
C MET A 186 -26.05 -8.49 16.12
N GLY A 187 -25.66 -9.72 15.79
CA GLY A 187 -25.04 -10.02 14.50
C GLY A 187 -26.07 -9.92 13.37
N ARG A 188 -25.62 -9.53 12.17
CA ARG A 188 -26.47 -9.41 10.98
C ARG A 188 -25.92 -10.18 9.81
N THR A 189 -26.83 -10.88 9.13
CA THR A 189 -26.60 -11.46 7.80
C THR A 189 -27.65 -10.89 6.85
N HIS A 190 -27.29 -10.53 5.64
CA HIS A 190 -28.20 -9.82 4.71
C HIS A 190 -28.78 -8.51 5.26
N LEU A 191 -28.09 -7.87 6.20
CA LEU A 191 -28.54 -6.73 7.00
C LEU A 191 -29.80 -7.03 7.86
N GLN A 192 -30.14 -8.30 8.04
CA GLN A 192 -31.22 -8.76 8.93
C GLN A 192 -30.61 -9.29 10.23
N ASP A 193 -31.38 -9.18 11.33
CA ASP A 193 -30.99 -9.74 12.60
C ASP A 193 -30.72 -11.23 12.50
N ALA A 194 -29.61 -11.67 13.04
CA ALA A 194 -29.23 -13.10 13.06
C ALA A 194 -29.15 -13.60 14.51
N VAL A 195 -27.96 -13.73 15.04
CA VAL A 195 -27.72 -14.19 16.41
C VAL A 195 -26.76 -13.23 17.12
N PRO A 196 -26.72 -13.21 18.44
CA PRO A 196 -25.78 -12.39 19.18
C PRO A 196 -24.32 -12.68 18.81
N ILE A 197 -23.52 -11.62 18.84
CA ILE A 197 -22.07 -11.64 18.66
C ILE A 197 -21.45 -10.59 19.59
N ARG A 198 -20.20 -10.75 19.96
CA ARG A 198 -19.47 -9.68 20.66
C ARG A 198 -18.84 -8.72 19.66
N LEU A 199 -18.95 -7.43 19.92
CA LEU A 199 -18.31 -6.40 19.08
C LEU A 199 -16.79 -6.64 18.99
N GLY A 200 -16.16 -7.13 20.06
CA GLY A 200 -14.76 -7.53 20.06
C GLY A 200 -14.44 -8.63 19.04
N GLN A 201 -15.35 -9.59 18.79
CA GLN A 201 -15.16 -10.62 17.77
C GLN A 201 -15.18 -10.05 16.36
N GLU A 202 -15.98 -9.02 16.07
CA GLU A 202 -15.95 -8.32 14.77
C GLU A 202 -14.62 -7.61 14.56
N PHE A 203 -14.11 -6.87 15.56
CA PHE A 203 -12.81 -6.21 15.46
C PHE A 203 -11.65 -7.21 15.40
N GLU A 204 -11.74 -8.37 16.07
CA GLU A 204 -10.76 -9.45 15.91
C GLU A 204 -10.78 -10.00 14.48
N ALA A 205 -11.95 -10.16 13.87
CA ALA A 205 -12.06 -10.59 12.46
C ALA A 205 -11.40 -9.58 11.51
N TYR A 206 -11.54 -8.27 11.77
CA TYR A 206 -10.84 -7.22 11.01
C TYR A 206 -9.32 -7.32 11.18
N SER A 207 -8.84 -7.57 12.40
CA SER A 207 -7.40 -7.76 12.63
C SER A 207 -6.86 -8.98 11.89
N ARG A 208 -7.60 -10.09 11.87
CA ARG A 208 -7.20 -11.35 11.21
C ARG A 208 -7.08 -11.23 9.70
N VAL A 209 -7.97 -10.48 9.05
CA VAL A 209 -7.84 -10.27 7.59
C VAL A 209 -6.63 -9.39 7.27
N LEU A 210 -6.38 -8.35 8.06
CA LEU A 210 -5.21 -7.50 7.86
C LEU A 210 -3.89 -8.25 8.12
N GLU A 211 -3.84 -9.14 9.12
CA GLU A 211 -2.69 -10.03 9.34
C GLU A 211 -2.38 -10.89 8.11
N ARG A 212 -3.41 -11.44 7.46
CA ARG A 212 -3.24 -12.20 6.21
C ARG A 212 -2.75 -11.32 5.05
N ASP A 213 -3.21 -10.08 4.97
CA ASP A 213 -2.77 -9.12 3.95
C ASP A 213 -1.30 -8.73 4.13
N ILE A 214 -0.86 -8.50 5.38
CA ILE A 214 0.55 -8.27 5.71
C ILE A 214 1.41 -9.46 5.24
N LYS A 215 0.99 -10.70 5.52
CA LYS A 215 1.70 -11.92 5.07
C LYS A 215 1.76 -11.99 3.55
N ARG A 216 0.66 -11.70 2.86
CA ARG A 216 0.57 -11.72 1.39
C ARG A 216 1.54 -10.72 0.75
N ILE A 217 1.58 -9.49 1.26
CA ILE A 217 2.50 -8.45 0.76
C ILE A 217 3.96 -8.84 1.07
N LYS A 218 4.25 -9.39 2.26
CA LYS A 218 5.58 -9.91 2.60
C LYS A 218 6.02 -11.06 1.67
N GLN A 219 5.10 -11.86 1.16
CA GLN A 219 5.39 -12.93 0.20
C GLN A 219 5.62 -12.38 -1.22
N SER A 220 4.74 -11.52 -1.72
CA SER A 220 4.84 -10.98 -3.08
C SER A 220 6.13 -10.19 -3.31
N ARG A 221 6.64 -9.48 -2.30
CA ARG A 221 7.90 -8.72 -2.43
C ARG A 221 9.15 -9.59 -2.66
N GLN A 222 9.08 -10.91 -2.45
CA GLN A 222 10.24 -11.79 -2.61
C GLN A 222 10.78 -11.77 -4.04
N HIS A 223 9.92 -11.65 -5.03
CA HIS A 223 10.30 -11.61 -6.43
C HIS A 223 10.98 -10.28 -6.83
N LEU A 224 10.84 -9.23 -6.02
CA LEU A 224 11.57 -7.98 -6.23
C LEU A 224 13.05 -8.05 -5.81
N TYR A 225 13.48 -9.10 -5.11
CA TYR A 225 14.89 -9.25 -4.75
C TYR A 225 15.76 -9.70 -5.92
N GLU A 226 15.17 -10.26 -6.97
CA GLU A 226 15.86 -10.60 -8.19
C GLU A 226 15.92 -9.39 -9.12
N VAL A 227 17.13 -8.98 -9.54
CA VAL A 227 17.35 -7.80 -10.39
C VAL A 227 18.12 -8.17 -11.64
N ASN A 228 17.82 -7.48 -12.74
CA ASN A 228 18.47 -7.71 -14.03
C ASN A 228 19.70 -6.82 -14.29
N MET A 229 20.28 -6.21 -13.25
CA MET A 229 21.44 -5.32 -13.42
C MET A 229 22.64 -6.04 -14.05
N GLY A 230 23.16 -5.47 -15.12
CA GLY A 230 24.19 -6.07 -15.99
C GLY A 230 23.64 -6.75 -17.24
N ALA A 231 22.31 -6.84 -17.39
CA ALA A 231 21.63 -7.36 -18.58
C ALA A 231 21.88 -6.51 -19.82
N THR A 232 22.10 -5.23 -19.63
CA THR A 232 22.23 -4.21 -20.66
C THR A 232 20.98 -4.11 -21.56
N ALA A 233 21.10 -4.10 -22.89
CA ALA A 233 20.01 -3.71 -23.78
C ALA A 233 18.87 -4.75 -23.87
N VAL A 234 19.19 -6.04 -23.93
CA VAL A 234 18.25 -7.14 -24.22
C VAL A 234 18.48 -8.38 -23.34
N GLY A 235 19.26 -8.26 -22.28
CA GLY A 235 19.52 -9.37 -21.36
C GLY A 235 20.76 -10.20 -21.69
N THR A 236 21.51 -9.87 -22.74
CA THR A 236 22.72 -10.62 -23.14
C THR A 236 23.99 -10.15 -22.44
N GLY A 237 23.94 -9.04 -21.70
CA GLY A 237 25.10 -8.46 -21.02
C GLY A 237 26.16 -7.88 -22.01
N LEU A 238 25.78 -7.59 -23.25
CA LEU A 238 26.71 -6.99 -24.22
C LEU A 238 27.25 -5.67 -23.66
N ASN A 239 28.59 -5.49 -23.74
CA ASN A 239 29.35 -4.36 -23.19
C ASN A 239 29.41 -4.29 -21.64
N ALA A 240 28.98 -5.30 -20.94
CA ALA A 240 29.19 -5.46 -19.50
C ALA A 240 30.22 -6.56 -19.22
N ASN A 241 31.24 -6.25 -18.38
CA ASN A 241 32.19 -7.25 -17.96
C ASN A 241 31.53 -8.25 -17.00
N PRO A 242 31.75 -9.57 -17.10
CA PRO A 242 31.15 -10.55 -16.14
C PRO A 242 31.45 -10.23 -14.68
N MET A 243 32.64 -9.73 -14.35
CA MET A 243 32.99 -9.31 -12.99
C MET A 243 32.14 -8.08 -12.57
N TYR A 244 31.89 -7.14 -13.48
CA TYR A 244 30.98 -6.00 -13.19
C TYR A 244 29.60 -6.50 -12.81
N ILE A 245 29.02 -7.46 -13.56
CA ILE A 245 27.67 -8.00 -13.29
C ILE A 245 27.60 -8.57 -11.88
N GLU A 246 28.65 -9.28 -11.43
CA GLU A 246 28.71 -9.81 -10.06
C GLU A 246 28.90 -8.70 -9.01
N GLN A 247 29.81 -7.76 -9.22
CA GLN A 247 30.15 -6.73 -8.23
C GLN A 247 29.02 -5.71 -8.07
N VAL A 248 28.34 -5.32 -9.16
CA VAL A 248 27.24 -4.35 -9.07
C VAL A 248 26.11 -4.83 -8.18
N VAL A 249 25.75 -6.12 -8.23
CA VAL A 249 24.72 -6.69 -7.36
C VAL A 249 25.17 -6.71 -5.89
N LYS A 250 26.45 -6.96 -5.62
CA LYS A 250 27.01 -6.88 -4.24
C LYS A 250 26.90 -5.45 -3.69
N HIS A 251 27.25 -4.46 -4.49
CA HIS A 251 27.13 -3.05 -4.11
C HIS A 251 25.67 -2.63 -3.92
N LEU A 252 24.78 -3.05 -4.83
CA LEU A 252 23.34 -2.81 -4.68
C LEU A 252 22.79 -3.36 -3.37
N ARG A 253 23.16 -4.59 -3.01
CA ARG A 253 22.79 -5.22 -1.73
C ARG A 253 23.27 -4.38 -0.53
N THR A 254 24.50 -3.90 -0.58
CA THR A 254 25.11 -3.11 0.49
C THR A 254 24.40 -1.77 0.67
N PHE A 255 24.12 -1.06 -0.42
CA PHE A 255 23.55 0.30 -0.33
C PHE A 255 22.05 0.34 -0.17
N SER A 256 21.34 -0.64 -0.70
CA SER A 256 19.88 -0.73 -0.52
C SER A 256 19.47 -1.34 0.82
N GLY A 257 20.34 -2.16 1.42
CA GLY A 257 20.02 -2.95 2.62
C GLY A 257 19.12 -4.17 2.36
N PHE A 258 18.74 -4.42 1.10
CA PHE A 258 17.91 -5.56 0.70
C PHE A 258 18.77 -6.75 0.23
N PRO A 259 18.30 -7.99 0.39
CA PRO A 259 19.02 -9.20 -0.03
C PRO A 259 18.92 -9.43 -1.54
N LEU A 260 19.30 -8.43 -2.34
CA LEU A 260 19.21 -8.47 -3.78
C LEU A 260 20.13 -9.56 -4.38
N VAL A 261 19.64 -10.22 -5.42
CA VAL A 261 20.37 -11.23 -6.18
C VAL A 261 20.27 -10.91 -7.68
N GLY A 262 21.30 -11.28 -8.44
CA GLY A 262 21.23 -11.20 -9.90
C GLY A 262 20.27 -12.26 -10.45
N ALA A 263 19.50 -11.91 -11.45
CA ALA A 263 18.57 -12.82 -12.12
C ALA A 263 19.31 -14.03 -12.69
N GLU A 264 18.72 -15.21 -12.55
CA GLU A 264 19.25 -16.45 -13.12
C GLU A 264 19.29 -16.36 -14.66
N HIS A 265 18.26 -15.75 -15.24
CA HIS A 265 18.13 -15.57 -16.68
C HIS A 265 17.88 -14.08 -17.04
N LEU A 266 18.95 -13.37 -17.39
CA LEU A 266 18.88 -11.92 -17.61
C LEU A 266 17.96 -11.50 -18.76
N VAL A 267 17.78 -12.34 -19.80
CA VAL A 267 16.84 -12.03 -20.90
C VAL A 267 15.40 -12.09 -20.41
N ASP A 268 15.05 -13.10 -19.60
CA ASP A 268 13.75 -13.22 -18.97
C ASP A 268 13.45 -12.01 -18.08
N ALA A 269 14.35 -11.69 -17.17
CA ALA A 269 14.21 -10.59 -16.22
C ALA A 269 14.24 -9.19 -16.86
N THR A 270 14.61 -9.07 -18.14
CA THR A 270 14.59 -7.81 -18.88
C THR A 270 13.27 -7.59 -19.61
N GLN A 271 12.58 -8.66 -20.03
CA GLN A 271 11.32 -8.54 -20.77
C GLN A 271 10.07 -8.68 -19.91
N ASN A 272 10.14 -9.36 -18.77
CA ASN A 272 8.97 -9.65 -17.93
C ASN A 272 8.87 -8.73 -16.73
N THR A 273 7.62 -8.38 -16.37
CA THR A 273 7.28 -7.41 -15.32
C THR A 273 6.25 -7.98 -14.32
N ASP A 274 6.13 -9.31 -14.26
CA ASP A 274 5.17 -10.03 -13.42
C ASP A 274 5.40 -9.81 -11.92
N ALA A 275 6.65 -9.60 -11.47
CA ALA A 275 6.97 -9.27 -10.09
C ALA A 275 6.24 -8.01 -9.59
N TYR A 276 6.13 -6.99 -10.43
CA TYR A 276 5.36 -5.78 -10.09
C TYR A 276 3.85 -6.04 -10.02
N THR A 277 3.36 -6.86 -10.96
CA THR A 277 1.93 -7.22 -11.04
C THR A 277 1.50 -8.05 -9.83
N GLU A 278 2.36 -8.95 -9.36
CA GLU A 278 2.10 -9.73 -8.14
C GLU A 278 2.00 -8.84 -6.90
N VAL A 279 2.92 -7.89 -6.74
CA VAL A 279 2.84 -6.90 -5.64
C VAL A 279 1.56 -6.09 -5.76
N SER A 280 1.24 -5.56 -6.93
CA SER A 280 0.02 -4.80 -7.18
C SER A 280 -1.24 -5.58 -6.84
N ALA A 281 -1.32 -6.86 -7.23
CA ALA A 281 -2.44 -7.74 -6.89
C ALA A 281 -2.58 -7.93 -5.37
N ALA A 282 -1.47 -8.06 -4.65
CA ALA A 282 -1.48 -8.16 -3.19
C ALA A 282 -2.00 -6.88 -2.52
N LEU A 283 -1.59 -5.71 -3.02
CA LEU A 283 -2.09 -4.39 -2.56
C LEU A 283 -3.59 -4.24 -2.83
N LYS A 284 -4.05 -4.62 -4.01
CA LYS A 284 -5.49 -4.62 -4.38
C LYS A 284 -6.31 -5.47 -3.42
N VAL A 285 -5.88 -6.70 -3.13
CA VAL A 285 -6.61 -7.61 -2.21
C VAL A 285 -6.69 -6.99 -0.81
N CYS A 286 -5.61 -6.40 -0.32
CA CYS A 286 -5.61 -5.68 0.95
C CYS A 286 -6.65 -4.54 0.94
N MET A 287 -6.66 -3.72 -0.09
CA MET A 287 -7.59 -2.59 -0.16
C MET A 287 -9.05 -3.00 -0.34
N MET A 288 -9.34 -4.12 -1.00
CA MET A 288 -10.70 -4.70 -1.03
C MET A 288 -11.16 -5.06 0.38
N ASN A 289 -10.30 -5.70 1.18
CA ASN A 289 -10.61 -6.05 2.56
C ASN A 289 -10.81 -4.80 3.44
N MET A 290 -9.94 -3.80 3.31
CA MET A 290 -10.04 -2.55 4.06
C MET A 290 -11.27 -1.73 3.67
N SER A 291 -11.68 -1.75 2.41
CA SER A 291 -12.91 -1.11 1.94
C SER A 291 -14.15 -1.77 2.54
N LYS A 292 -14.15 -3.11 2.65
CA LYS A 292 -15.23 -3.85 3.34
C LYS A 292 -15.33 -3.45 4.81
N ILE A 293 -14.21 -3.39 5.52
CA ILE A 293 -14.16 -2.95 6.92
C ILE A 293 -14.69 -1.51 7.06
N ALA A 294 -14.26 -0.61 6.17
CA ALA A 294 -14.74 0.77 6.17
C ALA A 294 -16.26 0.87 5.96
N ASN A 295 -16.84 0.02 5.08
CA ASN A 295 -18.28 -0.05 4.88
C ASN A 295 -19.01 -0.52 6.14
N ASP A 296 -18.51 -1.55 6.82
CA ASP A 296 -19.10 -2.03 8.08
C ASP A 296 -19.10 -0.93 9.13
N LEU A 297 -17.98 -0.24 9.35
CA LEU A 297 -17.88 0.85 10.30
C LEU A 297 -18.85 2.00 9.98
N ARG A 298 -19.04 2.33 8.69
CA ARG A 298 -20.00 3.35 8.26
C ARG A 298 -21.44 2.93 8.54
N ILE A 299 -21.77 1.65 8.33
CA ILE A 299 -23.12 1.12 8.60
C ILE A 299 -23.37 1.11 10.11
N MET A 300 -22.48 0.56 10.92
CA MET A 300 -22.61 0.52 12.38
C MET A 300 -22.70 1.91 13.00
N ALA A 301 -22.02 2.91 12.45
CA ALA A 301 -22.02 4.28 12.94
C ALA A 301 -23.16 5.14 12.36
N SER A 302 -24.06 4.57 11.54
CA SER A 302 -25.14 5.32 10.91
C SER A 302 -26.12 5.91 11.93
N GLY A 303 -26.57 7.13 11.71
CA GLY A 303 -27.51 7.80 12.60
C GLY A 303 -27.13 9.25 12.88
N PRO A 304 -27.12 9.71 14.14
CA PRO A 304 -27.09 8.96 15.41
C PRO A 304 -28.46 8.57 16.01
N ARG A 305 -29.58 9.05 15.49
CA ARG A 305 -30.91 8.80 16.09
C ARG A 305 -31.82 7.90 15.25
N VAL A 306 -31.63 7.89 13.95
CA VAL A 306 -32.49 7.17 12.97
C VAL A 306 -31.66 6.20 12.12
N GLY A 307 -30.56 5.69 12.64
CA GLY A 307 -29.71 4.66 12.07
C GLY A 307 -29.36 3.62 13.13
N LEU A 308 -28.35 2.79 12.84
CA LEU A 308 -27.93 1.72 13.77
C LEU A 308 -27.28 2.27 15.03
N ALA A 309 -26.43 3.29 14.90
CA ALA A 309 -25.74 3.96 16.00
C ALA A 309 -25.05 3.01 17.00
N GLU A 310 -24.60 1.85 16.54
CA GLU A 310 -23.97 0.82 17.38
C GLU A 310 -22.62 1.27 17.93
N ILE A 311 -21.88 2.03 17.10
CA ILE A 311 -20.60 2.64 17.45
C ILE A 311 -20.61 4.13 17.13
N GLN A 312 -19.69 4.88 17.75
CA GLN A 312 -19.41 6.26 17.39
C GLN A 312 -18.00 6.38 16.82
N LEU A 313 -17.92 7.05 15.69
CA LEU A 313 -16.62 7.40 15.08
C LEU A 313 -16.20 8.80 15.53
N PRO A 314 -14.89 9.09 15.68
CA PRO A 314 -14.41 10.41 16.04
C PRO A 314 -14.88 11.47 15.05
N ALA A 315 -15.43 12.58 15.55
CA ALA A 315 -15.78 13.74 14.76
C ALA A 315 -14.51 14.43 14.24
N ARG A 316 -14.31 14.53 12.92
CA ARG A 316 -13.10 15.11 12.31
C ARG A 316 -13.31 16.47 11.66
N GLN A 317 -14.51 16.72 11.17
CA GLN A 317 -14.88 17.99 10.53
C GLN A 317 -16.40 18.15 10.50
N PRO A 318 -16.92 19.38 10.33
CA PRO A 318 -18.33 19.59 10.05
C PRO A 318 -18.76 18.80 8.82
N GLY A 319 -19.86 18.06 8.92
CA GLY A 319 -20.33 17.16 7.88
C GLY A 319 -21.23 17.80 6.81
N SER A 320 -21.64 19.06 7.01
CA SER A 320 -22.55 19.74 6.11
C SER A 320 -22.40 21.25 6.18
N SER A 321 -22.50 21.92 5.05
CA SER A 321 -22.52 23.38 4.96
C SER A 321 -23.88 23.99 5.32
N ILE A 322 -24.96 23.17 5.37
CA ILE A 322 -26.35 23.64 5.59
C ILE A 322 -27.04 22.97 6.79
N MET A 323 -26.45 21.91 7.37
CA MET A 323 -27.00 21.17 8.50
C MET A 323 -26.06 21.27 9.71
N PRO A 324 -26.26 22.25 10.63
CA PRO A 324 -25.44 22.35 11.82
C PRO A 324 -25.48 21.07 12.67
N GLY A 325 -24.33 20.64 13.17
CA GLY A 325 -24.22 19.45 14.01
C GLY A 325 -24.13 18.10 13.27
N LYS A 326 -24.27 18.08 11.94
CA LYS A 326 -24.04 16.84 11.17
C LYS A 326 -22.56 16.49 11.11
N VAL A 327 -22.23 15.25 11.43
CA VAL A 327 -20.86 14.69 11.30
C VAL A 327 -20.91 13.46 10.42
N ASN A 328 -20.03 13.39 9.41
CA ASN A 328 -19.94 12.27 8.48
C ASN A 328 -18.75 11.36 8.83
N PRO A 329 -18.79 10.06 8.46
CA PRO A 329 -17.72 9.08 8.70
C PRO A 329 -16.56 9.24 7.69
N VAL A 330 -16.04 10.46 7.54
CA VAL A 330 -15.11 10.84 6.45
C VAL A 330 -13.83 10.04 6.40
N MET A 331 -13.35 9.52 7.55
CA MET A 331 -12.15 8.70 7.61
C MET A 331 -12.37 7.29 7.02
N ALA A 332 -13.56 6.73 7.20
CA ALA A 332 -13.94 5.48 6.53
C ALA A 332 -14.20 5.70 5.04
N GLU A 333 -14.83 6.82 4.67
CA GLU A 333 -15.07 7.19 3.27
C GLU A 333 -13.77 7.34 2.48
N VAL A 334 -12.74 7.97 3.04
CA VAL A 334 -11.46 8.12 2.34
C VAL A 334 -10.76 6.77 2.12
N ILE A 335 -10.92 5.79 3.02
CA ILE A 335 -10.40 4.42 2.81
C ILE A 335 -11.09 3.74 1.62
N ASN A 336 -12.41 3.92 1.47
CA ASN A 336 -13.11 3.44 0.27
C ASN A 336 -12.54 4.08 -1.02
N GLN A 337 -12.28 5.39 -1.02
CA GLN A 337 -11.72 6.09 -2.17
C GLN A 337 -10.29 5.62 -2.49
N VAL A 338 -9.45 5.43 -1.48
CA VAL A 338 -8.11 4.85 -1.65
C VAL A 338 -8.20 3.45 -2.26
N ALA A 339 -9.16 2.64 -1.80
CA ALA A 339 -9.38 1.30 -2.35
C ALA A 339 -9.76 1.35 -3.84
N PHE A 340 -10.67 2.24 -4.22
CA PHE A 340 -11.08 2.39 -5.63
C PHE A 340 -9.90 2.82 -6.51
N GLN A 341 -9.07 3.75 -6.03
CA GLN A 341 -7.88 4.19 -6.76
C GLN A 341 -6.87 3.06 -6.92
N VAL A 342 -6.55 2.31 -5.86
CA VAL A 342 -5.60 1.18 -5.92
C VAL A 342 -6.10 0.07 -6.84
N ILE A 343 -7.40 -0.23 -6.85
CA ILE A 343 -8.00 -1.20 -7.77
C ILE A 343 -7.86 -0.74 -9.22
N GLY A 344 -8.11 0.55 -9.49
CA GLY A 344 -7.92 1.14 -10.81
C GLY A 344 -6.44 1.12 -11.27
N ASN A 345 -5.53 1.43 -10.36
CA ASN A 345 -4.10 1.37 -10.62
C ASN A 345 -3.63 -0.06 -10.93
N ASP A 346 -4.12 -1.07 -10.20
CA ASP A 346 -3.82 -2.48 -10.46
C ASP A 346 -4.26 -2.90 -11.88
N HIS A 347 -5.42 -2.44 -12.31
CA HIS A 347 -5.87 -2.70 -13.68
C HIS A 347 -4.93 -2.09 -14.72
N THR A 348 -4.48 -0.85 -14.50
CA THR A 348 -3.49 -0.18 -15.37
C THR A 348 -2.16 -0.94 -15.37
N ILE A 349 -1.69 -1.41 -14.22
CA ILE A 349 -0.45 -2.20 -14.09
C ILE A 349 -0.56 -3.51 -14.86
N CYS A 350 -1.69 -4.22 -14.77
CA CYS A 350 -1.93 -5.45 -15.54
C CYS A 350 -1.84 -5.20 -17.05
N LEU A 351 -2.49 -4.13 -17.55
CA LEU A 351 -2.43 -3.77 -18.98
C LEU A 351 -1.01 -3.39 -19.41
N ALA A 352 -0.28 -2.64 -18.59
CA ALA A 352 1.09 -2.25 -18.89
C ALA A 352 2.04 -3.46 -18.89
N SER A 353 1.83 -4.41 -17.98
CA SER A 353 2.63 -5.64 -17.91
C SER A 353 2.39 -6.54 -19.13
N GLU A 354 1.12 -6.69 -19.55
CA GLU A 354 0.76 -7.48 -20.73
C GLU A 354 1.27 -6.88 -22.04
N ALA A 355 1.43 -5.56 -22.10
CA ALA A 355 1.82 -4.83 -23.32
C ALA A 355 3.30 -4.94 -23.70
N GLY A 356 4.12 -5.72 -22.97
CA GLY A 356 5.51 -6.02 -23.36
C GLY A 356 5.61 -6.71 -24.71
N GLN A 357 6.66 -6.39 -25.46
CA GLN A 357 6.88 -6.97 -26.79
C GLN A 357 8.33 -7.41 -26.95
N LEU A 358 8.52 -8.67 -27.33
CA LEU A 358 9.85 -9.27 -27.57
C LEU A 358 10.74 -9.13 -26.31
N GLU A 359 11.90 -8.50 -26.43
CA GLU A 359 12.95 -8.47 -25.40
C GLU A 359 12.81 -7.37 -24.35
N LEU A 360 11.72 -6.56 -24.38
CA LEU A 360 11.56 -5.43 -23.47
C LEU A 360 10.08 -5.06 -23.23
N ASN A 361 9.73 -4.72 -22.01
CA ASN A 361 8.50 -4.02 -21.71
C ASN A 361 8.74 -2.50 -21.66
N VAL A 362 8.26 -1.77 -22.66
CA VAL A 362 8.47 -0.31 -22.75
C VAL A 362 7.43 0.49 -21.94
N MET A 363 6.46 -0.17 -21.30
CA MET A 363 5.38 0.47 -20.51
C MET A 363 5.71 0.61 -19.01
N GLU A 364 6.92 0.30 -18.59
CA GLU A 364 7.36 0.42 -17.20
C GLU A 364 7.11 1.81 -16.57
N PRO A 365 7.24 2.96 -17.26
CA PRO A 365 6.96 4.25 -16.66
C PRO A 365 5.54 4.39 -16.09
N VAL A 366 4.51 4.01 -16.84
CA VAL A 366 3.13 4.05 -16.34
C VAL A 366 2.87 2.98 -15.29
N LEU A 367 3.53 1.82 -15.40
CA LEU A 367 3.46 0.75 -14.42
C LEU A 367 3.98 1.23 -13.06
N VAL A 368 5.21 1.75 -13.02
CA VAL A 368 5.83 2.22 -11.76
C VAL A 368 5.12 3.42 -11.17
N PHE A 369 4.62 4.33 -12.00
CA PHE A 369 3.81 5.47 -11.54
C PHE A 369 2.60 5.00 -10.72
N ASN A 370 1.83 4.05 -11.26
CA ASN A 370 0.64 3.52 -10.58
C ASN A 370 1.00 2.67 -9.33
N LEU A 371 2.08 1.91 -9.38
CA LEU A 371 2.54 1.10 -8.25
C LEU A 371 2.98 1.96 -7.07
N ILE A 372 3.84 2.94 -7.31
CA ILE A 372 4.32 3.90 -6.30
C ILE A 372 3.16 4.71 -5.73
N GLN A 373 2.25 5.19 -6.58
CA GLN A 373 1.06 5.91 -6.12
C GLN A 373 0.22 5.03 -5.19
N SER A 374 -0.01 3.77 -5.56
CA SER A 374 -0.80 2.84 -4.74
C SER A 374 -0.19 2.66 -3.35
N ILE A 375 1.12 2.39 -3.26
CA ILE A 375 1.80 2.22 -1.98
C ILE A 375 1.74 3.49 -1.14
N SER A 376 1.98 4.66 -1.76
CA SER A 376 1.93 5.96 -1.09
C SER A 376 0.58 6.27 -0.47
N ILE A 377 -0.50 6.14 -1.26
CA ILE A 377 -1.85 6.48 -0.78
C ILE A 377 -2.35 5.46 0.25
N MET A 378 -1.96 4.19 0.14
CA MET A 378 -2.23 3.18 1.16
C MET A 378 -1.54 3.51 2.48
N ASN A 379 -0.23 3.81 2.44
CA ASN A 379 0.53 4.17 3.63
C ASN A 379 -0.07 5.38 4.35
N ASN A 380 -0.34 6.45 3.62
CA ASN A 380 -0.96 7.65 4.16
C ASN A 380 -2.38 7.40 4.67
N GLY A 381 -3.20 6.66 3.89
CA GLY A 381 -4.57 6.31 4.25
C GLY A 381 -4.64 5.49 5.54
N PHE A 382 -3.81 4.47 5.69
CA PHE A 382 -3.79 3.62 6.89
C PHE A 382 -3.32 4.38 8.13
N ARG A 383 -2.34 5.27 7.99
CA ARG A 383 -1.88 6.12 9.10
C ARG A 383 -3.00 7.03 9.62
N VAL A 384 -3.69 7.75 8.73
CA VAL A 384 -4.78 8.64 9.14
C VAL A 384 -6.01 7.86 9.62
N PHE A 385 -6.31 6.70 9.03
CA PHE A 385 -7.40 5.84 9.45
C PHE A 385 -7.17 5.29 10.86
N ARG A 386 -5.96 4.83 11.17
CA ARG A 386 -5.58 4.39 12.52
C ARG A 386 -5.75 5.52 13.53
N GLU A 387 -5.15 6.68 13.28
CA GLU A 387 -5.08 7.79 14.25
C GLU A 387 -6.43 8.51 14.42
N TYR A 388 -7.15 8.70 13.33
CA TYR A 388 -8.33 9.56 13.32
C TYR A 388 -9.66 8.82 13.26
N CYS A 389 -9.63 7.50 13.14
CA CYS A 389 -10.81 6.65 13.18
C CYS A 389 -10.68 5.56 14.25
N ILE A 390 -9.87 4.52 13.99
CA ILE A 390 -9.88 3.27 14.74
C ILE A 390 -9.61 3.49 16.23
N LYS A 391 -8.57 4.24 16.59
CA LYS A 391 -8.22 4.48 18.01
C LYS A 391 -9.33 5.15 18.82
N GLY A 392 -10.14 5.97 18.20
CA GLY A 392 -11.16 6.76 18.87
C GLY A 392 -12.60 6.21 18.77
N ILE A 393 -12.79 5.02 18.20
CA ILE A 393 -14.11 4.38 18.16
C ILE A 393 -14.58 4.06 19.58
N THR A 394 -15.86 4.34 19.88
CA THR A 394 -16.55 3.93 21.10
C THR A 394 -17.82 3.15 20.77
N ALA A 395 -18.25 2.27 21.67
CA ALA A 395 -19.48 1.50 21.54
C ALA A 395 -20.65 2.19 22.28
N ASN A 396 -21.86 2.06 21.73
CA ASN A 396 -23.09 2.46 22.40
C ASN A 396 -23.70 1.26 23.13
N GLU A 397 -23.04 0.83 24.23
CA GLU A 397 -23.29 -0.44 24.91
C GLU A 397 -24.76 -0.62 25.31
N GLU A 398 -25.40 0.40 25.90
CA GLU A 398 -26.81 0.35 26.31
C GLU A 398 -27.74 0.13 25.11
N LEU A 399 -27.48 0.78 23.98
CA LEU A 399 -28.26 0.61 22.76
C LEU A 399 -28.08 -0.80 22.18
N LEU A 400 -26.85 -1.28 22.15
CA LEU A 400 -26.54 -2.63 21.68
C LEU A 400 -27.22 -3.70 22.52
N LYS A 401 -27.21 -3.56 23.86
CA LYS A 401 -27.94 -4.43 24.78
C LYS A 401 -29.44 -4.45 24.50
N GLN A 402 -30.05 -3.26 24.32
CA GLN A 402 -31.46 -3.15 23.95
C GLN A 402 -31.80 -3.82 22.63
N TYR A 403 -30.91 -3.78 21.64
CA TYR A 403 -31.09 -4.47 20.35
C TYR A 403 -31.09 -5.99 20.52
N VAL A 404 -30.22 -6.54 21.36
CA VAL A 404 -30.22 -7.98 21.68
C VAL A 404 -31.49 -8.40 22.38
N GLU A 405 -31.92 -7.66 23.43
CA GLU A 405 -33.12 -7.95 24.18
C GLU A 405 -34.42 -7.91 23.36
N LYS A 406 -34.50 -7.01 22.39
CA LYS A 406 -35.67 -6.86 21.50
C LYS A 406 -35.64 -7.78 20.30
N SER A 407 -34.48 -8.34 19.95
CA SER A 407 -34.37 -9.17 18.76
C SER A 407 -35.01 -10.55 18.95
N VAL A 408 -35.79 -10.97 17.96
CA VAL A 408 -36.33 -12.34 17.92
C VAL A 408 -35.20 -13.36 17.67
N GLY A 409 -34.05 -12.95 17.18
CA GLY A 409 -32.90 -13.82 16.89
C GLY A 409 -32.38 -14.62 18.09
N ILE A 410 -32.58 -14.13 19.32
CA ILE A 410 -32.19 -14.85 20.54
C ILE A 410 -32.99 -16.16 20.75
N ILE A 411 -34.13 -16.36 20.05
CA ILE A 411 -34.88 -17.63 20.07
C ILE A 411 -34.03 -18.81 19.66
N THR A 412 -32.98 -18.57 18.86
CA THR A 412 -32.03 -19.59 18.42
C THR A 412 -31.31 -20.25 19.60
N ALA A 413 -30.99 -19.50 20.65
CA ALA A 413 -30.40 -20.04 21.88
C ALA A 413 -31.42 -20.83 22.72
N VAL A 414 -32.69 -20.44 22.70
CA VAL A 414 -33.78 -21.09 23.43
C VAL A 414 -34.26 -22.39 22.76
N ASN A 415 -34.21 -22.44 21.43
CA ASN A 415 -34.73 -23.56 20.60
C ASN A 415 -34.28 -24.97 21.07
N PRO A 416 -33.00 -25.24 21.41
CA PRO A 416 -32.57 -26.56 21.87
C PRO A 416 -33.26 -27.04 23.18
N HIS A 417 -33.80 -26.11 23.98
CA HIS A 417 -34.40 -26.38 25.29
C HIS A 417 -35.92 -26.63 25.24
N ILE A 418 -36.60 -25.99 24.27
CA ILE A 418 -38.09 -26.05 24.18
C ILE A 418 -38.57 -26.77 22.91
N GLY A 419 -37.67 -27.05 21.95
CA GLY A 419 -37.97 -27.66 20.65
C GLY A 419 -38.47 -26.66 19.60
N TYR A 420 -38.31 -27.03 18.32
CA TYR A 420 -38.55 -26.17 17.17
C TYR A 420 -39.98 -25.60 17.08
N GLU A 421 -41.02 -26.42 17.36
CA GLU A 421 -42.39 -25.98 17.25
C GLU A 421 -42.76 -24.89 18.29
N ALA A 422 -42.34 -25.08 19.54
CA ALA A 422 -42.55 -24.08 20.59
C ALA A 422 -41.75 -22.81 20.30
N ALA A 423 -40.48 -22.93 19.86
CA ALA A 423 -39.66 -21.82 19.47
C ALA A 423 -40.28 -21.03 18.32
N SER A 424 -40.81 -21.71 17.28
CA SER A 424 -41.46 -21.07 16.13
C SER A 424 -42.75 -20.30 16.53
N ARG A 425 -43.54 -20.82 17.48
CA ARG A 425 -44.73 -20.11 18.02
C ARG A 425 -44.31 -18.83 18.75
N ILE A 426 -43.34 -18.94 19.66
CA ILE A 426 -42.84 -17.79 20.44
C ILE A 426 -42.23 -16.74 19.49
N ALA A 427 -41.44 -17.15 18.48
CA ALA A 427 -40.89 -16.21 17.53
C ALA A 427 -41.97 -15.45 16.74
N ARG A 428 -43.02 -16.15 16.29
CA ARG A 428 -44.14 -15.53 15.59
C ARG A 428 -44.87 -14.53 16.49
N GLU A 429 -45.20 -14.94 17.71
CA GLU A 429 -45.90 -14.10 18.69
C GLU A 429 -45.06 -12.88 19.07
N ALA A 430 -43.75 -13.01 19.22
CA ALA A 430 -42.83 -11.89 19.45
C ALA A 430 -42.89 -10.86 18.32
N ILE A 431 -42.92 -11.30 17.07
CA ILE A 431 -43.04 -10.41 15.88
C ILE A 431 -44.41 -9.71 15.87
N GLU A 432 -45.49 -10.43 16.16
CA GLU A 432 -46.88 -9.92 16.11
C GLU A 432 -47.18 -8.96 17.25
N THR A 433 -46.69 -9.23 18.46
CA THR A 433 -47.03 -8.47 19.67
C THR A 433 -45.99 -7.44 20.05
N GLY A 434 -44.74 -7.56 19.60
CA GLY A 434 -43.61 -6.75 20.00
C GLY A 434 -43.05 -7.11 21.39
N LYS A 435 -43.56 -8.19 22.04
CA LYS A 435 -43.02 -8.71 23.30
C LYS A 435 -41.68 -9.38 23.05
N SER A 436 -40.80 -9.34 24.06
CA SER A 436 -39.50 -10.03 23.97
C SER A 436 -39.67 -11.55 24.06
N VAL A 437 -38.70 -12.29 23.53
CA VAL A 437 -38.63 -13.76 23.62
C VAL A 437 -38.61 -14.21 25.07
N ARG A 438 -37.94 -13.48 25.99
CA ARG A 438 -37.89 -13.77 27.42
C ARG A 438 -39.28 -13.68 28.04
N GLU A 439 -40.00 -12.57 27.82
CA GLU A 439 -41.36 -12.38 28.33
C GLU A 439 -42.30 -13.51 27.90
N LEU A 440 -42.27 -13.85 26.60
CA LEU A 440 -43.14 -14.90 26.07
C LEU A 440 -42.79 -16.30 26.62
N CYS A 441 -41.51 -16.61 26.82
CA CYS A 441 -41.09 -17.87 27.42
C CYS A 441 -41.62 -18.00 28.87
N LEU A 442 -41.61 -16.92 29.63
CA LEU A 442 -42.15 -16.88 30.99
C LEU A 442 -43.68 -16.96 30.99
N GLU A 443 -44.38 -16.19 30.16
CA GLU A 443 -45.85 -16.19 30.05
C GLU A 443 -46.40 -17.59 29.66
N HIS A 444 -45.72 -18.28 28.75
CA HIS A 444 -46.10 -19.64 28.34
C HIS A 444 -45.55 -20.74 29.26
N GLY A 445 -44.76 -20.37 30.27
CA GLY A 445 -44.21 -21.32 31.25
C GLY A 445 -43.32 -22.40 30.64
N VAL A 446 -42.66 -22.11 29.52
CA VAL A 446 -41.79 -23.08 28.83
C VAL A 446 -40.38 -23.15 29.42
N LEU A 447 -39.93 -22.08 30.10
CA LEU A 447 -38.66 -21.98 30.83
C LEU A 447 -38.86 -21.10 32.08
N THR A 448 -38.06 -21.35 33.11
CA THR A 448 -38.01 -20.49 34.30
C THR A 448 -37.11 -19.29 34.07
N GLU A 449 -37.20 -18.32 34.98
CA GLU A 449 -36.33 -17.13 34.93
C GLU A 449 -34.85 -17.51 35.06
N GLU A 450 -34.54 -18.45 36.00
CA GLU A 450 -33.17 -18.95 36.19
C GLU A 450 -32.65 -19.72 34.98
N GLU A 451 -33.49 -20.51 34.29
CA GLU A 451 -33.10 -21.19 33.04
C GLU A 451 -32.83 -20.19 31.94
N LEU A 452 -33.65 -19.14 31.80
CA LEU A 452 -33.45 -18.07 30.81
C LEU A 452 -32.20 -17.23 31.09
N ASP A 453 -31.89 -16.97 32.36
CA ASP A 453 -30.67 -16.24 32.74
C ASP A 453 -29.40 -16.99 32.29
N ILE A 454 -29.42 -18.32 32.37
CA ILE A 454 -28.30 -19.16 31.89
C ILE A 454 -28.29 -19.24 30.36
N ILE A 455 -29.42 -19.50 29.71
CA ILE A 455 -29.50 -19.71 28.25
C ILE A 455 -29.19 -18.41 27.48
N LEU A 456 -29.69 -17.29 27.98
CA LEU A 456 -29.54 -15.97 27.34
C LEU A 456 -28.34 -15.18 27.89
N ASP A 457 -27.46 -15.83 28.66
CA ASP A 457 -26.19 -15.21 29.02
C ASP A 457 -25.41 -14.82 27.75
N PRO A 458 -24.95 -13.58 27.62
CA PRO A 458 -24.26 -13.11 26.42
C PRO A 458 -23.05 -13.94 26.04
N PHE A 459 -22.29 -14.44 27.01
CA PHE A 459 -21.11 -15.26 26.71
C PHE A 459 -21.51 -16.65 26.25
N GLU A 460 -22.53 -17.28 26.84
CA GLU A 460 -23.07 -18.57 26.39
C GLU A 460 -23.53 -18.52 24.92
N MET A 461 -24.16 -17.41 24.47
CA MET A 461 -24.64 -17.22 23.10
C MET A 461 -23.58 -16.95 22.07
N THR A 462 -22.34 -16.63 22.48
CA THR A 462 -21.28 -16.19 21.56
C THR A 462 -20.07 -17.13 21.52
N HIS A 463 -20.20 -18.33 22.06
CA HIS A 463 -19.20 -19.40 21.99
C HIS A 463 -19.76 -20.61 21.24
N PRO A 464 -18.89 -21.46 20.66
CA PRO A 464 -19.31 -22.73 20.08
C PRO A 464 -19.75 -23.69 21.20
N GLU A 465 -21.02 -23.83 21.41
CA GLU A 465 -21.71 -24.84 22.24
C GLU A 465 -23.22 -24.55 22.19
N ILE A 466 -24.05 -25.42 22.80
CA ILE A 466 -25.45 -25.11 23.06
C ILE A 466 -25.49 -24.20 24.29
N ALA A 467 -26.02 -23.00 24.14
CA ALA A 467 -26.18 -22.08 25.25
C ALA A 467 -26.99 -22.74 26.37
N GLY A 468 -26.48 -22.71 27.61
CA GLY A 468 -27.13 -23.41 28.75
C GLY A 468 -27.06 -24.96 28.65
N ALA A 469 -26.03 -25.53 28.02
CA ALA A 469 -25.87 -27.00 27.87
C ALA A 469 -25.94 -27.77 29.21
N SER A 470 -25.56 -27.16 30.33
CA SER A 470 -25.68 -27.72 31.68
C SER A 470 -27.09 -28.12 32.03
N LEU A 471 -28.08 -27.36 31.57
CA LEU A 471 -29.51 -27.63 31.85
C LEU A 471 -30.01 -28.88 31.13
N LEU A 472 -29.47 -29.16 29.88
CA LEU A 472 -29.84 -30.33 29.11
C LEU A 472 -29.26 -31.64 29.71
N LYS A 473 -28.08 -31.57 30.31
CA LYS A 473 -27.45 -32.71 30.98
C LYS A 473 -28.28 -33.16 32.21
N ASN A 474 -28.87 -32.21 32.94
CA ASN A 474 -29.71 -32.48 34.09
C ASN A 474 -31.10 -33.03 33.73
N LYS A 475 -31.61 -32.79 32.51
CA LYS A 475 -32.90 -33.31 32.02
C LYS A 475 -32.80 -34.76 31.46
N LYS A 476 -31.58 -35.29 31.30
CA LYS A 476 -31.31 -36.66 30.82
C LYS A 476 -30.99 -37.64 31.94
N MET A 477 -30.94 -37.21 33.21
CA MET A 477 -30.87 -38.04 34.40
C MET A 477 -32.28 -38.14 35.05
#